data_0dce2b7eb46f263b1e4cceae2ed46335
#
_entry.id   0dce2b7eb46f263b1e4cceae2ed46335
#
_cell.length_a   1.000
_cell.length_b   1.000
_cell.length_c   1.000
_cell.angle_alpha   90.00
_cell.angle_beta   90.00
_cell.angle_gamma   90.00
#
_symmetry.space_group_name_H-M   'P 1'
#
loop_
_entity.id
_entity.type
_entity.pdbx_description
1 polymer ?
#
loop_
_entity_poly.entity_id
_entity_poly.type
_entity_poly.pdbx_seq_one_letter_code
_entity_poly.pdbx_strand_id
1 'polypeptide(L)'
;MDPAILHKLSQLDPAVPFRATTDHLHHTWARTFYSRPELYVRPQSLAEIQKLVTLARHCRRRLVTVGSGHSPSDLTCTSSWLVNLDDFSRVLEVSPETGVVTVQAGIRLRDLGKQLEKHGLTLSNLGSIDSQSIAGVISTGTHGSSLQHGLISECIVSLTLMLANGQVVRCSPTNNPDLFRAALISLGALGIIVEVTLQAEPTFKVAWRQSRRKLSSVLDEWSTGLWTTHEFVRVWWMPYEKSAVVWHADKTDLPVRPPPKTFYGETVGYHIYHNLLALANYFPRILPWVEWFVFGLQYGFKEETKVTEAVEPARDGLLMNCLYSQFVNEWALPLEKGPEAITRLSAWLNGDAETARIPFSVDGLWVHCPIEVRVADSTLNKNPRPFLDPSCSEGPTLYLNATLYRPYHRDPPCTARYYEAFEWLMREMGARPHWAKNFVATRDELRQLYGGGMDEWMKVRQDVDPDGMFLGEWHHRNLNLSVGESTATEESLPLLEREKARRKAGVRGAGDGLEWIGDKSWQTKHAGVSLSLLEKEKSFASVESTGLSPPTTAASDESFDLLATGEASIVLPDRHS
;
A
#
# COMPACT_ATOMS: atom_id res chain seq x y z
N MET A 1 -19.95 -23.59 -7.13
CA MET A 1 -20.37 -23.17 -5.77
C MET A 1 -20.86 -24.38 -5.01
N ASP A 2 -20.48 -24.51 -3.75
CA ASP A 2 -20.89 -25.62 -2.86
C ASP A 2 -22.43 -25.75 -2.80
N PRO A 3 -23.02 -26.97 -2.93
CA PRO A 3 -24.46 -27.20 -2.81
C PRO A 3 -25.07 -26.68 -1.51
N ALA A 4 -24.36 -26.76 -0.39
CA ALA A 4 -24.81 -26.23 0.89
C ALA A 4 -24.95 -24.69 0.88
N ILE A 5 -24.06 -23.98 0.19
CA ILE A 5 -24.14 -22.54 0.00
C ILE A 5 -25.33 -22.19 -0.91
N LEU A 6 -25.51 -22.93 -2.01
CA LEU A 6 -26.65 -22.74 -2.92
C LEU A 6 -27.98 -22.94 -2.20
N HIS A 7 -28.08 -23.95 -1.35
CA HIS A 7 -29.29 -24.21 -0.55
C HIS A 7 -29.59 -23.03 0.39
N LYS A 8 -28.60 -22.49 1.09
CA LYS A 8 -28.80 -21.34 1.98
C LYS A 8 -29.08 -20.06 1.20
N LEU A 9 -28.44 -19.88 0.05
CA LEU A 9 -28.71 -18.74 -0.85
C LEU A 9 -30.15 -18.73 -1.34
N SER A 10 -30.73 -19.90 -1.67
CA SER A 10 -32.13 -20.02 -2.10
C SER A 10 -33.17 -19.67 -1.03
N GLN A 11 -32.74 -19.60 0.24
CA GLN A 11 -33.60 -19.16 1.35
C GLN A 11 -33.60 -17.64 1.56
N LEU A 12 -32.72 -16.91 0.87
CA LEU A 12 -32.64 -15.45 0.93
C LEU A 12 -33.45 -14.81 -0.21
N ASP A 13 -33.80 -13.53 -0.04
CA ASP A 13 -34.58 -12.78 -1.00
C ASP A 13 -34.05 -12.93 -2.43
N PRO A 14 -34.80 -13.57 -3.34
CA PRO A 14 -34.36 -13.78 -4.72
C PRO A 14 -34.34 -12.47 -5.55
N ALA A 15 -35.02 -11.41 -5.13
CA ALA A 15 -35.00 -10.11 -5.81
C ALA A 15 -33.66 -9.37 -5.65
N VAL A 16 -32.87 -9.70 -4.61
CA VAL A 16 -31.55 -9.14 -4.40
C VAL A 16 -30.51 -10.03 -5.10
N PRO A 17 -29.76 -9.54 -6.09
CA PRO A 17 -28.71 -10.31 -6.77
C PRO A 17 -27.61 -10.80 -5.81
N PHE A 18 -26.94 -11.90 -6.19
CA PHE A 18 -25.73 -12.38 -5.56
C PHE A 18 -24.65 -12.61 -6.62
N ARG A 19 -23.71 -11.66 -6.73
CA ARG A 19 -22.70 -11.61 -7.78
C ARG A 19 -21.41 -12.24 -7.31
N ALA A 20 -21.24 -13.54 -7.55
CA ALA A 20 -20.08 -14.28 -7.08
C ALA A 20 -19.51 -15.18 -8.18
N THR A 21 -18.19 -15.38 -8.17
CA THR A 21 -17.44 -16.33 -8.99
C THR A 21 -16.58 -17.25 -8.11
N THR A 22 -16.29 -18.47 -8.60
CA THR A 22 -15.55 -19.49 -7.84
C THR A 22 -14.09 -19.63 -8.26
N ASP A 23 -13.71 -19.14 -9.45
CA ASP A 23 -12.37 -19.42 -10.03
C ASP A 23 -11.48 -18.19 -10.06
N HIS A 24 -11.67 -17.25 -9.12
CA HIS A 24 -10.88 -16.04 -9.05
C HIS A 24 -9.49 -16.32 -8.47
N LEU A 25 -8.46 -15.85 -9.17
CA LEU A 25 -7.11 -15.76 -8.64
C LEU A 25 -6.85 -14.32 -8.20
N HIS A 26 -6.86 -14.09 -6.90
CA HIS A 26 -6.48 -12.81 -6.33
C HIS A 26 -4.96 -12.70 -6.22
N HIS A 27 -4.44 -11.52 -6.52
CA HIS A 27 -3.05 -11.14 -6.24
C HIS A 27 -3.00 -9.68 -5.79
N THR A 28 -2.03 -9.36 -4.95
CA THR A 28 -1.71 -7.96 -4.64
C THR A 28 -1.22 -7.25 -5.91
N TRP A 29 -1.38 -5.91 -5.97
CA TRP A 29 -0.88 -5.11 -7.10
C TRP A 29 0.59 -5.41 -7.42
N ALA A 30 1.43 -5.51 -6.39
CA ALA A 30 2.85 -5.80 -6.55
C ALA A 30 3.13 -7.27 -6.90
N ARG A 31 2.10 -8.13 -7.01
CA ARG A 31 2.23 -9.57 -7.20
C ARG A 31 3.20 -10.23 -6.23
N THR A 32 3.22 -9.72 -4.99
CA THR A 32 4.00 -10.30 -3.89
C THR A 32 3.30 -11.48 -3.25
N PHE A 33 1.95 -11.48 -3.26
CA PHE A 33 1.12 -12.52 -2.66
C PHE A 33 -0.05 -12.87 -3.57
N TYR A 34 -0.48 -14.15 -3.46
CA TYR A 34 -1.59 -14.71 -4.22
C TYR A 34 -2.51 -15.49 -3.30
N SER A 35 -3.80 -15.51 -3.61
CA SER A 35 -4.77 -16.40 -2.96
C SER A 35 -5.87 -16.83 -3.92
N ARG A 36 -6.51 -17.96 -3.61
CA ARG A 36 -7.67 -18.46 -4.34
C ARG A 36 -8.85 -18.50 -3.37
N PRO A 37 -9.67 -17.45 -3.33
CA PRO A 37 -10.84 -17.45 -2.48
C PRO A 37 -11.87 -18.49 -2.94
N GLU A 38 -12.59 -19.09 -2.00
CA GLU A 38 -13.72 -19.97 -2.30
C GLU A 38 -14.78 -19.24 -3.14
N LEU A 39 -15.05 -17.98 -2.82
CA LEU A 39 -15.90 -17.07 -3.60
C LEU A 39 -15.24 -15.70 -3.73
N TYR A 40 -15.35 -15.13 -4.90
CA TYR A 40 -15.07 -13.72 -5.16
C TYR A 40 -16.39 -13.00 -5.46
N VAL A 41 -16.73 -12.00 -4.66
CA VAL A 41 -18.04 -11.33 -4.68
C VAL A 41 -17.88 -9.85 -4.99
N ARG A 42 -18.68 -9.32 -5.92
CA ARG A 42 -18.68 -7.90 -6.34
C ARG A 42 -20.08 -7.30 -6.18
N PRO A 43 -20.46 -6.86 -4.98
CA PRO A 43 -21.77 -6.26 -4.73
C PRO A 43 -21.85 -4.86 -5.34
N GLN A 44 -23.06 -4.48 -5.82
CA GLN A 44 -23.35 -3.18 -6.42
C GLN A 44 -24.31 -2.33 -5.60
N SER A 45 -24.88 -2.90 -4.54
CA SER A 45 -25.84 -2.22 -3.68
C SER A 45 -25.66 -2.62 -2.21
N LEU A 46 -26.17 -1.77 -1.31
CA LEU A 46 -26.18 -2.06 0.12
C LEU A 46 -26.98 -3.35 0.43
N ALA A 47 -28.07 -3.59 -0.30
CA ALA A 47 -28.87 -4.81 -0.14
C ALA A 47 -28.06 -6.07 -0.54
N GLU A 48 -27.23 -6.00 -1.58
CA GLU A 48 -26.35 -7.10 -1.97
C GLU A 48 -25.26 -7.35 -0.90
N ILE A 49 -24.70 -6.29 -0.29
CA ILE A 49 -23.74 -6.41 0.82
C ILE A 49 -24.43 -7.05 2.03
N GLN A 50 -25.64 -6.64 2.37
CA GLN A 50 -26.41 -7.22 3.48
C GLN A 50 -26.73 -8.70 3.24
N LYS A 51 -27.14 -9.05 2.02
CA LYS A 51 -27.37 -10.45 1.60
C LYS A 51 -26.09 -11.27 1.72
N LEU A 52 -24.96 -10.74 1.28
CA LEU A 52 -23.63 -11.37 1.39
C LEU A 52 -23.27 -11.67 2.85
N VAL A 53 -23.35 -10.66 3.74
CA VAL A 53 -23.05 -10.82 5.19
C VAL A 53 -23.98 -11.85 5.84
N THR A 54 -25.28 -11.80 5.50
CA THR A 54 -26.26 -12.76 6.00
C THR A 54 -25.93 -14.19 5.55
N LEU A 55 -25.59 -14.38 4.29
CA LEU A 55 -25.23 -15.69 3.75
C LEU A 55 -23.91 -16.20 4.36
N ALA A 56 -22.89 -15.34 4.48
CA ALA A 56 -21.62 -15.70 5.10
C ALA A 56 -21.80 -16.17 6.55
N ARG A 57 -22.64 -15.48 7.32
CA ARG A 57 -23.01 -15.88 8.68
C ARG A 57 -23.69 -17.25 8.72
N HIS A 58 -24.67 -17.50 7.85
CA HIS A 58 -25.35 -18.79 7.77
C HIS A 58 -24.41 -19.91 7.34
N CYS A 59 -23.43 -19.60 6.51
CA CYS A 59 -22.42 -20.57 6.04
C CYS A 59 -21.19 -20.67 6.94
N ARG A 60 -21.07 -19.83 7.97
CA ARG A 60 -19.88 -19.70 8.82
C ARG A 60 -18.62 -19.45 7.98
N ARG A 61 -18.71 -18.52 7.03
CA ARG A 61 -17.60 -18.12 6.16
C ARG A 61 -17.05 -16.77 6.59
N ARG A 62 -15.73 -16.61 6.46
CA ARG A 62 -15.05 -15.33 6.67
C ARG A 62 -15.14 -14.48 5.43
N LEU A 63 -15.17 -13.17 5.64
CA LEU A 63 -15.19 -12.15 4.59
C LEU A 63 -13.93 -11.28 4.69
N VAL A 64 -13.15 -11.23 3.64
CA VAL A 64 -12.04 -10.28 3.50
C VAL A 64 -12.40 -9.27 2.43
N THR A 65 -12.32 -7.98 2.74
CA THR A 65 -12.58 -6.91 1.77
C THR A 65 -11.31 -6.47 1.06
N VAL A 66 -11.42 -6.20 -0.22
CA VAL A 66 -10.33 -5.69 -1.05
C VAL A 66 -10.81 -4.54 -1.93
N GLY A 67 -9.93 -3.54 -2.11
CA GLY A 67 -10.04 -2.54 -3.16
C GLY A 67 -9.13 -2.88 -4.34
N SER A 68 -8.13 -2.02 -4.62
CA SER A 68 -7.14 -2.24 -5.69
C SER A 68 -6.04 -3.27 -5.35
N GLY A 69 -6.00 -3.78 -4.13
CA GLY A 69 -4.92 -4.68 -3.71
C GLY A 69 -3.54 -4.01 -3.64
N HIS A 70 -3.48 -2.70 -3.42
CA HIS A 70 -2.22 -1.96 -3.35
C HIS A 70 -1.44 -2.14 -2.05
N SER A 71 -2.01 -2.75 -1.01
CA SER A 71 -1.24 -3.22 0.13
C SER A 71 -0.27 -4.30 -0.35
N PRO A 72 1.06 -4.10 -0.26
CA PRO A 72 2.03 -5.11 -0.71
C PRO A 72 2.10 -6.32 0.21
N SER A 73 1.49 -6.26 1.39
CA SER A 73 1.31 -7.39 2.31
C SER A 73 0.13 -8.28 1.88
N ASP A 74 0.04 -9.45 2.49
CA ASP A 74 -1.04 -10.41 2.24
C ASP A 74 -2.34 -10.13 3.03
N LEU A 75 -2.51 -8.90 3.53
CA LEU A 75 -3.70 -8.47 4.30
C LEU A 75 -5.03 -8.76 3.57
N THR A 76 -5.04 -8.68 2.23
CA THR A 76 -6.23 -8.93 1.42
C THR A 76 -6.31 -10.35 0.85
N CYS A 77 -5.35 -11.22 1.17
CA CYS A 77 -5.34 -12.60 0.71
C CYS A 77 -6.17 -13.49 1.63
N THR A 78 -7.02 -14.33 1.05
CA THR A 78 -7.84 -15.28 1.80
C THR A 78 -8.17 -16.53 0.99
N SER A 79 -8.35 -17.64 1.67
CA SER A 79 -8.93 -18.87 1.13
C SER A 79 -10.48 -18.91 1.26
N SER A 80 -11.06 -18.00 2.07
CA SER A 80 -12.51 -17.89 2.28
C SER A 80 -13.16 -16.99 1.21
N TRP A 81 -14.05 -16.09 1.58
CA TRP A 81 -14.74 -15.22 0.61
C TRP A 81 -14.06 -13.86 0.51
N LEU A 82 -13.74 -13.46 -0.71
CA LEU A 82 -13.14 -12.17 -1.02
C LEU A 82 -14.20 -11.22 -1.59
N VAL A 83 -14.32 -10.03 -1.00
CA VAL A 83 -15.31 -9.02 -1.35
C VAL A 83 -14.63 -7.81 -1.97
N ASN A 84 -14.92 -7.53 -3.24
CA ASN A 84 -14.40 -6.35 -3.92
C ASN A 84 -15.53 -5.32 -4.10
N LEU A 85 -15.29 -4.08 -3.65
CA LEU A 85 -16.27 -3.00 -3.67
C LEU A 85 -16.15 -2.06 -4.88
N ASP A 86 -15.40 -2.41 -5.92
CA ASP A 86 -15.20 -1.53 -7.08
C ASP A 86 -16.51 -1.12 -7.76
N ASP A 87 -17.51 -2.02 -7.75
CA ASP A 87 -18.85 -1.75 -8.33
C ASP A 87 -19.77 -0.99 -7.34
N PHE A 88 -19.31 -0.73 -6.12
CA PHE A 88 -19.98 0.05 -5.08
C PHE A 88 -19.20 1.35 -4.81
N SER A 89 -19.25 2.29 -5.76
CA SER A 89 -18.30 3.39 -5.87
C SER A 89 -18.90 4.74 -6.26
N ARG A 90 -20.18 4.98 -5.97
CA ARG A 90 -20.87 6.24 -6.33
C ARG A 90 -20.55 7.37 -5.36
N VAL A 91 -20.51 8.61 -5.86
CA VAL A 91 -20.65 9.81 -5.05
C VAL A 91 -22.15 9.97 -4.72
N LEU A 92 -22.47 10.10 -3.45
CA LEU A 92 -23.85 10.17 -2.94
C LEU A 92 -24.29 11.61 -2.75
N GLU A 93 -23.42 12.45 -2.16
CA GLU A 93 -23.71 13.84 -1.86
C GLU A 93 -22.44 14.68 -1.92
N VAL A 94 -22.53 15.90 -2.42
CA VAL A 94 -21.47 16.91 -2.40
C VAL A 94 -22.09 18.23 -1.96
N SER A 95 -21.52 18.85 -0.92
CA SER A 95 -21.83 20.22 -0.49
C SER A 95 -20.65 21.12 -0.81
N PRO A 96 -20.64 21.84 -1.94
CA PRO A 96 -19.50 22.68 -2.32
C PRO A 96 -19.21 23.79 -1.32
N GLU A 97 -20.24 24.33 -0.67
CA GLU A 97 -20.13 25.44 0.29
C GLU A 97 -19.40 25.02 1.57
N THR A 98 -19.64 23.78 2.03
CA THR A 98 -19.03 23.24 3.26
C THR A 98 -17.83 22.36 3.00
N GLY A 99 -17.65 21.90 1.76
CA GLY A 99 -16.64 20.93 1.39
C GLY A 99 -16.93 19.50 1.90
N VAL A 100 -18.13 19.25 2.47
CA VAL A 100 -18.49 17.90 2.95
C VAL A 100 -18.98 17.05 1.79
N VAL A 101 -18.41 15.85 1.68
CA VAL A 101 -18.70 14.90 0.60
C VAL A 101 -18.99 13.52 1.16
N THR A 102 -20.06 12.89 0.70
CA THR A 102 -20.42 11.52 1.07
C THR A 102 -20.32 10.61 -0.15
N VAL A 103 -19.60 9.51 0.00
CA VAL A 103 -19.32 8.56 -1.08
C VAL A 103 -19.48 7.11 -0.64
N GLN A 104 -19.69 6.22 -1.59
CA GLN A 104 -19.60 4.78 -1.37
C GLN A 104 -18.13 4.35 -1.22
N ALA A 105 -17.88 3.37 -0.36
CA ALA A 105 -16.56 3.00 0.13
C ALA A 105 -15.59 2.48 -0.94
N GLY A 106 -16.10 1.92 -2.04
CA GLY A 106 -15.31 1.36 -3.13
C GLY A 106 -14.74 2.40 -4.11
N ILE A 107 -15.13 3.68 -4.02
CA ILE A 107 -14.64 4.70 -4.96
C ILE A 107 -13.12 4.81 -4.91
N ARG A 108 -12.47 4.83 -6.08
CA ARG A 108 -11.03 5.05 -6.18
C ARG A 108 -10.70 6.53 -5.97
N LEU A 109 -9.55 6.83 -5.34
CA LEU A 109 -9.12 8.22 -5.12
C LEU A 109 -9.05 9.01 -6.43
N ARG A 110 -8.62 8.35 -7.54
CA ARG A 110 -8.61 8.94 -8.87
C ARG A 110 -10.00 9.40 -9.32
N ASP A 111 -10.99 8.55 -9.14
CA ASP A 111 -12.35 8.85 -9.57
C ASP A 111 -13.04 9.83 -8.62
N LEU A 112 -12.76 9.71 -7.32
CA LEU A 112 -13.16 10.69 -6.31
C LEU A 112 -12.59 12.07 -6.65
N GLY A 113 -11.28 12.19 -6.92
CA GLY A 113 -10.62 13.44 -7.29
C GLY A 113 -11.26 14.10 -8.50
N LYS A 114 -11.53 13.32 -9.57
CA LYS A 114 -12.23 13.82 -10.77
C LYS A 114 -13.66 14.32 -10.48
N GLN A 115 -14.35 13.69 -9.53
CA GLN A 115 -15.69 14.17 -9.14
C GLN A 115 -15.60 15.43 -8.29
N LEU A 116 -14.67 15.49 -7.34
CA LEU A 116 -14.45 16.68 -6.51
C LEU A 116 -14.08 17.91 -7.35
N GLU A 117 -13.20 17.76 -8.34
CA GLU A 117 -12.80 18.84 -9.26
C GLU A 117 -13.98 19.51 -9.97
N LYS A 118 -15.04 18.75 -10.33
CA LYS A 118 -16.27 19.30 -10.94
C LYS A 118 -17.00 20.29 -10.02
N HIS A 119 -16.76 20.20 -8.72
CA HIS A 119 -17.34 21.05 -7.69
C HIS A 119 -16.34 22.07 -7.12
N GLY A 120 -15.16 22.21 -7.74
CA GLY A 120 -14.09 23.08 -7.26
C GLY A 120 -13.45 22.62 -5.96
N LEU A 121 -13.51 21.31 -5.67
CA LEU A 121 -12.98 20.70 -4.45
C LEU A 121 -11.82 19.73 -4.75
N THR A 122 -11.01 19.46 -3.73
CA THR A 122 -9.93 18.47 -3.76
C THR A 122 -9.67 17.90 -2.37
N LEU A 123 -8.89 16.83 -2.28
CA LEU A 123 -8.34 16.35 -1.00
C LEU A 123 -7.12 17.19 -0.61
N SER A 124 -6.99 17.50 0.67
CA SER A 124 -5.89 18.33 1.21
C SER A 124 -4.52 17.67 1.10
N ASN A 125 -4.47 16.35 1.16
CA ASN A 125 -3.24 15.56 1.10
C ASN A 125 -3.49 14.23 0.40
N LEU A 126 -2.48 13.68 -0.24
CA LEU A 126 -2.54 12.42 -0.96
C LEU A 126 -1.32 11.55 -0.66
N GLY A 127 -1.53 10.23 -0.64
CA GLY A 127 -0.45 9.25 -0.76
C GLY A 127 0.23 9.32 -2.12
N SER A 128 1.14 8.39 -2.39
CA SER A 128 1.89 8.38 -3.66
C SER A 128 1.05 7.97 -4.88
N ILE A 129 -0.10 7.32 -4.68
CA ILE A 129 -0.93 6.75 -5.75
C ILE A 129 -2.43 7.00 -5.51
N ASP A 130 -3.20 7.11 -6.57
CA ASP A 130 -4.64 7.38 -6.56
C ASP A 130 -5.54 6.20 -6.96
N SER A 131 -4.96 5.07 -7.32
CA SER A 131 -5.71 3.85 -7.66
C SER A 131 -6.29 3.12 -6.43
N GLN A 132 -5.95 3.52 -5.22
CA GLN A 132 -6.50 2.99 -3.98
C GLN A 132 -7.97 3.39 -3.81
N SER A 133 -8.79 2.52 -3.18
CA SER A 133 -10.15 2.90 -2.75
C SER A 133 -10.11 3.75 -1.48
N ILE A 134 -11.11 4.62 -1.29
CA ILE A 134 -11.19 5.46 -0.08
C ILE A 134 -11.23 4.63 1.21
N ALA A 135 -12.01 3.56 1.25
CA ALA A 135 -12.03 2.67 2.42
C ALA A 135 -10.69 1.99 2.67
N GLY A 136 -9.95 1.63 1.60
CA GLY A 136 -8.63 1.01 1.72
C GLY A 136 -7.59 1.95 2.34
N VAL A 137 -7.54 3.22 1.91
CA VAL A 137 -6.59 4.19 2.48
C VAL A 137 -6.88 4.52 3.94
N ILE A 138 -8.18 4.59 4.31
CA ILE A 138 -8.60 4.79 5.70
C ILE A 138 -8.17 3.59 6.54
N SER A 139 -8.48 2.38 6.09
CA SER A 139 -8.33 1.15 6.87
C SER A 139 -6.88 0.77 7.20
N THR A 140 -5.89 1.36 6.54
CA THR A 140 -4.47 1.00 6.70
C THR A 140 -3.55 2.17 7.05
N GLY A 141 -4.11 3.36 7.33
CA GLY A 141 -3.33 4.52 7.77
C GLY A 141 -2.47 5.14 6.68
N THR A 142 -3.00 5.31 5.47
CA THR A 142 -2.31 6.00 4.37
C THR A 142 -2.07 7.46 4.72
N HIS A 143 -0.87 7.95 4.39
CA HIS A 143 -0.44 9.34 4.61
C HIS A 143 0.23 9.92 3.35
N GLY A 144 0.33 11.25 3.31
CA GLY A 144 1.12 11.98 2.32
C GLY A 144 2.54 12.29 2.79
N SER A 145 3.01 13.51 2.54
CA SER A 145 4.28 14.01 3.08
C SER A 145 4.20 15.51 3.34
N SER A 146 3.77 15.87 4.53
CA SER A 146 3.63 17.26 5.00
C SER A 146 3.58 17.30 6.52
N LEU A 147 4.18 18.30 7.14
CA LEU A 147 4.01 18.57 8.57
C LEU A 147 2.71 19.34 8.89
N GLN A 148 1.95 19.76 7.88
CA GLN A 148 0.65 20.39 8.08
C GLN A 148 -0.50 19.38 8.00
N HIS A 149 -0.22 18.13 7.65
CA HIS A 149 -1.21 17.07 7.46
C HIS A 149 -0.70 15.75 8.06
N GLY A 150 -1.61 15.01 8.66
CA GLY A 150 -1.36 13.66 9.14
C GLY A 150 -1.85 12.58 8.17
N LEU A 151 -2.59 11.60 8.71
CA LEU A 151 -3.18 10.52 7.93
C LEU A 151 -4.34 11.02 7.07
N ILE A 152 -4.60 10.36 5.93
CA ILE A 152 -5.79 10.67 5.11
C ILE A 152 -7.09 10.45 5.91
N SER A 153 -7.08 9.53 6.88
CA SER A 153 -8.22 9.31 7.77
C SER A 153 -8.62 10.54 8.62
N GLU A 154 -7.76 11.55 8.72
CA GLU A 154 -8.05 12.77 9.48
C GLU A 154 -9.11 13.67 8.82
N CYS A 155 -9.30 13.58 7.51
CA CYS A 155 -10.35 14.29 6.81
C CYS A 155 -11.74 13.64 6.95
N ILE A 156 -11.86 12.51 7.65
CA ILE A 156 -13.10 11.73 7.73
C ILE A 156 -14.02 12.33 8.80
N VAL A 157 -15.24 12.65 8.38
CA VAL A 157 -16.30 13.21 9.23
C VAL A 157 -17.15 12.10 9.86
N SER A 158 -17.50 11.07 9.07
CA SER A 158 -18.23 9.90 9.57
C SER A 158 -18.02 8.69 8.65
N LEU A 159 -18.24 7.52 9.20
CA LEU A 159 -18.24 6.25 8.49
C LEU A 159 -19.55 5.51 8.73
N THR A 160 -19.99 4.74 7.74
CA THR A 160 -21.09 3.78 7.89
C THR A 160 -20.54 2.38 7.61
N LEU A 161 -20.76 1.45 8.53
CA LEU A 161 -20.30 0.06 8.44
C LEU A 161 -21.47 -0.92 8.40
N MET A 162 -21.33 -1.96 7.61
CA MET A 162 -22.13 -3.17 7.68
C MET A 162 -21.44 -4.13 8.64
N LEU A 163 -22.02 -4.39 9.81
CA LEU A 163 -21.46 -5.24 10.86
C LEU A 163 -21.74 -6.74 10.60
N ALA A 164 -21.07 -7.61 11.35
CA ALA A 164 -21.21 -9.07 11.24
C ALA A 164 -22.64 -9.59 11.49
N ASN A 165 -23.41 -8.87 12.30
CA ASN A 165 -24.84 -9.20 12.55
C ASN A 165 -25.79 -8.72 11.44
N GLY A 166 -25.28 -8.03 10.40
CA GLY A 166 -26.07 -7.46 9.30
C GLY A 166 -26.66 -6.08 9.58
N GLN A 167 -26.34 -5.48 10.72
CA GLN A 167 -26.75 -4.10 11.02
C GLN A 167 -25.86 -3.09 10.28
N VAL A 168 -26.48 -2.00 9.82
CA VAL A 168 -25.78 -0.84 9.26
C VAL A 168 -25.65 0.21 10.36
N VAL A 169 -24.42 0.51 10.74
CA VAL A 169 -24.13 1.41 11.86
C VAL A 169 -23.31 2.59 11.38
N ARG A 170 -23.78 3.80 11.66
CA ARG A 170 -23.03 5.04 11.43
C ARG A 170 -22.22 5.37 12.68
N CYS A 171 -20.97 5.80 12.47
CA CYS A 171 -20.10 6.29 13.53
C CYS A 171 -19.42 7.59 13.14
N SER A 172 -19.13 8.42 14.15
CA SER A 172 -18.48 9.73 14.02
C SER A 172 -17.82 10.09 15.37
N PRO A 173 -17.09 11.21 15.48
CA PRO A 173 -16.53 11.66 16.76
C PRO A 173 -17.56 11.80 17.90
N THR A 174 -18.84 12.04 17.58
CA THR A 174 -19.92 12.27 18.56
C THR A 174 -20.96 11.15 18.60
N ASN A 175 -20.92 10.20 17.68
CA ASN A 175 -21.83 9.06 17.62
C ASN A 175 -21.03 7.78 17.43
N ASN A 176 -21.11 6.84 18.37
CA ASN A 176 -20.28 5.63 18.42
C ASN A 176 -18.77 5.96 18.30
N PRO A 177 -18.21 6.82 19.18
CA PRO A 177 -16.87 7.37 19.03
C PRO A 177 -15.77 6.31 19.03
N ASP A 178 -15.90 5.25 19.84
CA ASP A 178 -14.90 4.18 19.90
C ASP A 178 -14.92 3.36 18.60
N LEU A 179 -16.10 3.06 18.05
CA LEU A 179 -16.21 2.41 16.75
C LEU A 179 -15.62 3.30 15.65
N PHE A 180 -15.84 4.61 15.71
CA PHE A 180 -15.26 5.55 14.75
C PHE A 180 -13.72 5.52 14.81
N ARG A 181 -13.14 5.66 16.00
CA ARG A 181 -11.69 5.61 16.20
C ARG A 181 -11.07 4.28 15.74
N ALA A 182 -11.75 3.16 16.02
CA ALA A 182 -11.32 1.86 15.54
C ALA A 182 -11.40 1.74 14.01
N ALA A 183 -12.48 2.26 13.41
CA ALA A 183 -12.74 2.16 11.98
C ALA A 183 -11.81 3.03 11.12
N LEU A 184 -11.25 4.13 11.66
CA LEU A 184 -10.25 4.97 10.98
C LEU A 184 -8.96 4.23 10.65
N ILE A 185 -8.65 3.11 11.32
CA ILE A 185 -7.66 2.09 10.93
C ILE A 185 -8.27 0.73 11.28
N SER A 186 -9.23 0.30 10.47
CA SER A 186 -10.00 -0.92 10.72
C SER A 186 -9.27 -2.21 10.38
N LEU A 187 -8.24 -2.16 9.56
CA LEU A 187 -7.59 -3.33 8.95
C LEU A 187 -8.57 -4.28 8.23
N GLY A 188 -9.81 -3.82 7.96
CA GLY A 188 -10.88 -4.64 7.40
C GLY A 188 -11.54 -5.61 8.40
N ALA A 189 -11.24 -5.53 9.71
CA ALA A 189 -11.60 -6.51 10.73
C ALA A 189 -12.84 -6.15 11.57
N LEU A 190 -13.49 -5.01 11.30
CA LEU A 190 -14.63 -4.50 12.11
C LEU A 190 -15.99 -4.63 11.40
N GLY A 191 -15.96 -4.87 10.10
CA GLY A 191 -17.11 -4.83 9.22
C GLY A 191 -16.74 -4.34 7.83
N ILE A 192 -17.71 -4.26 6.95
CA ILE A 192 -17.55 -3.68 5.62
C ILE A 192 -17.89 -2.19 5.71
N ILE A 193 -16.92 -1.29 5.50
CA ILE A 193 -17.20 0.13 5.32
C ILE A 193 -18.03 0.28 4.04
N VAL A 194 -19.21 0.88 4.14
CA VAL A 194 -20.14 1.06 3.01
C VAL A 194 -20.25 2.53 2.58
N GLU A 195 -20.16 3.46 3.52
CA GLU A 195 -20.16 4.90 3.20
C GLU A 195 -19.08 5.63 3.96
N VAL A 196 -18.53 6.64 3.31
CA VAL A 196 -17.51 7.55 3.86
C VAL A 196 -17.98 8.97 3.65
N THR A 197 -18.12 9.74 4.73
CA THR A 197 -18.29 11.19 4.68
C THR A 197 -16.97 11.84 5.03
N LEU A 198 -16.44 12.68 4.15
CA LEU A 198 -15.14 13.33 4.29
C LEU A 198 -15.22 14.83 4.10
N GLN A 199 -14.26 15.55 4.65
CA GLN A 199 -14.03 16.98 4.45
C GLN A 199 -13.04 17.16 3.31
N ALA A 200 -13.48 17.78 2.23
CA ALA A 200 -12.64 18.26 1.13
C ALA A 200 -12.37 19.76 1.30
N GLU A 201 -11.39 20.29 0.60
CA GLU A 201 -11.07 21.72 0.56
C GLU A 201 -11.21 22.28 -0.86
N PRO A 202 -11.26 23.62 -1.03
CA PRO A 202 -11.23 24.23 -2.35
C PRO A 202 -10.03 23.74 -3.16
N THR A 203 -10.24 23.52 -4.46
CA THR A 203 -9.15 23.06 -5.35
C THR A 203 -7.98 24.06 -5.38
N PHE A 204 -6.76 23.54 -5.42
CA PHE A 204 -5.53 24.31 -5.50
C PHE A 204 -4.56 23.72 -6.50
N LYS A 205 -3.54 24.48 -6.83
CA LYS A 205 -2.37 24.03 -7.60
C LYS A 205 -1.15 24.02 -6.69
N VAL A 206 -0.18 23.20 -7.03
CA VAL A 206 1.12 23.17 -6.36
C VAL A 206 2.23 23.56 -7.33
N ALA A 207 3.11 24.47 -6.90
CA ALA A 207 4.38 24.74 -7.53
C ALA A 207 5.42 23.85 -6.84
N TRP A 208 6.01 22.92 -7.57
CA TRP A 208 7.00 22.03 -7.00
C TRP A 208 8.36 22.15 -7.68
N ARG A 209 9.39 21.85 -6.90
CA ARG A 209 10.78 21.82 -7.34
C ARG A 209 11.46 20.53 -6.84
N GLN A 210 12.31 19.96 -7.69
CA GLN A 210 13.08 18.78 -7.39
C GLN A 210 14.54 18.95 -7.81
N SER A 211 15.46 18.59 -6.91
CA SER A 211 16.89 18.60 -7.19
C SER A 211 17.63 17.54 -6.39
N ARG A 212 18.81 17.14 -6.89
CA ARG A 212 19.72 16.26 -6.18
C ARG A 212 20.63 17.08 -5.27
N ARG A 213 20.82 16.64 -4.01
CA ARG A 213 21.61 17.30 -2.98
C ARG A 213 22.53 16.30 -2.27
N LYS A 214 23.57 16.78 -1.57
CA LYS A 214 24.36 15.94 -0.65
C LYS A 214 23.49 15.46 0.51
N LEU A 215 23.69 14.21 0.92
CA LEU A 215 23.02 13.70 2.13
C LEU A 215 23.42 14.54 3.35
N SER A 216 24.69 14.93 3.48
CA SER A 216 25.15 15.77 4.60
C SER A 216 24.38 17.10 4.68
N SER A 217 24.20 17.82 3.56
CA SER A 217 23.44 19.08 3.59
C SER A 217 21.97 18.88 3.90
N VAL A 218 21.37 17.77 3.48
CA VAL A 218 20.00 17.41 3.85
C VAL A 218 19.88 17.14 5.35
N LEU A 219 20.86 16.45 5.95
CA LEU A 219 20.89 16.19 7.39
C LEU A 219 21.18 17.46 8.21
N ASP A 220 22.04 18.35 7.73
CA ASP A 220 22.35 19.64 8.38
C ASP A 220 21.11 20.55 8.46
N GLU A 221 20.25 20.50 7.44
CA GLU A 221 18.98 21.27 7.41
C GLU A 221 17.80 20.55 8.08
N TRP A 222 17.98 19.33 8.57
CA TRP A 222 16.90 18.48 9.06
C TRP A 222 16.01 19.15 10.09
N SER A 223 16.59 19.80 11.08
CA SER A 223 15.89 20.48 12.17
C SER A 223 15.70 21.99 11.95
N THR A 224 16.30 22.57 10.92
CA THR A 224 16.32 24.03 10.72
C THR A 224 15.41 24.53 9.61
N GLY A 225 14.98 23.69 8.68
CA GLY A 225 14.15 24.16 7.58
C GLY A 225 13.69 23.12 6.58
N LEU A 226 14.36 21.98 6.47
CA LEU A 226 14.06 20.97 5.45
C LEU A 226 12.56 20.62 5.36
N TRP A 227 11.90 20.45 6.50
CA TRP A 227 10.52 19.98 6.60
C TRP A 227 9.49 21.09 6.86
N THR A 228 9.92 22.29 7.20
CA THR A 228 9.05 23.37 7.63
C THR A 228 8.99 24.56 6.68
N THR A 229 9.95 24.67 5.76
CA THR A 229 10.00 25.78 4.78
C THR A 229 8.92 25.66 3.72
N HIS A 230 8.52 24.43 3.38
CA HIS A 230 7.53 24.13 2.36
C HIS A 230 6.40 23.28 2.92
N GLU A 231 5.19 23.40 2.36
CA GLU A 231 4.03 22.65 2.82
C GLU A 231 4.16 21.14 2.58
N PHE A 232 4.69 20.75 1.42
CA PHE A 232 4.89 19.36 1.04
C PHE A 232 6.36 19.10 0.75
N VAL A 233 6.95 18.08 1.39
CA VAL A 233 8.37 17.73 1.21
C VAL A 233 8.52 16.22 1.16
N ARG A 234 9.27 15.72 0.16
CA ARG A 234 9.66 14.30 0.06
C ARG A 234 11.16 14.21 -0.23
N VAL A 235 11.79 13.20 0.32
CA VAL A 235 13.21 12.94 0.10
C VAL A 235 13.38 11.49 -0.34
N TRP A 236 14.15 11.27 -1.41
CA TRP A 236 14.60 9.95 -1.82
C TRP A 236 16.09 9.87 -1.60
N TRP A 237 16.49 9.06 -0.65
CA TRP A 237 17.88 8.92 -0.24
C TRP A 237 18.56 7.75 -0.96
N MET A 238 19.75 8.01 -1.51
CA MET A 238 20.60 7.06 -2.25
C MET A 238 21.86 6.77 -1.43
N PRO A 239 21.91 5.64 -0.70
CA PRO A 239 22.95 5.39 0.31
C PRO A 239 24.34 5.22 -0.25
N TYR A 240 24.53 4.59 -1.42
CA TYR A 240 25.86 4.39 -2.02
C TYR A 240 26.46 5.68 -2.58
N GLU A 241 25.63 6.60 -3.04
CA GLU A 241 26.06 7.87 -3.58
C GLU A 241 26.12 8.99 -2.54
N LYS A 242 25.74 8.71 -1.30
CA LYS A 242 25.67 9.69 -0.21
C LYS A 242 24.93 10.98 -0.65
N SER A 243 23.92 10.81 -1.45
CA SER A 243 23.08 11.88 -1.99
C SER A 243 21.61 11.61 -1.76
N ALA A 244 20.80 12.64 -1.90
CA ALA A 244 19.35 12.54 -1.84
C ALA A 244 18.72 13.42 -2.94
N VAL A 245 17.56 12.99 -3.43
CA VAL A 245 16.69 13.85 -4.24
C VAL A 245 15.68 14.47 -3.31
N VAL A 246 15.64 15.79 -3.25
CA VAL A 246 14.67 16.55 -2.48
C VAL A 246 13.63 17.11 -3.42
N TRP A 247 12.38 16.78 -3.18
CA TRP A 247 11.21 17.36 -3.81
C TRP A 247 10.45 18.16 -2.77
N HIS A 248 10.07 19.37 -3.10
CA HIS A 248 9.22 20.21 -2.26
C HIS A 248 8.20 20.96 -3.09
N ALA A 249 7.05 21.30 -2.47
CA ALA A 249 5.96 21.98 -3.13
C ALA A 249 5.18 22.85 -2.16
N ASP A 250 4.62 23.94 -2.72
CA ASP A 250 3.72 24.85 -2.02
C ASP A 250 2.48 25.13 -2.86
N LYS A 251 1.35 25.44 -2.20
CA LYS A 251 0.14 25.93 -2.86
C LYS A 251 0.43 27.23 -3.64
N THR A 252 -0.18 27.38 -4.82
CA THR A 252 0.11 28.52 -5.71
C THR A 252 -1.06 28.89 -6.61
N ASP A 253 -1.12 30.17 -6.97
CA ASP A 253 -2.03 30.70 -8.00
C ASP A 253 -1.37 30.81 -9.39
N LEU A 254 -0.09 30.46 -9.53
CA LEU A 254 0.63 30.50 -10.80
C LEU A 254 -0.10 29.68 -11.89
N PRO A 255 0.06 30.05 -13.17
CA PRO A 255 -0.49 29.26 -14.26
C PRO A 255 0.15 27.88 -14.33
N VAL A 256 -0.63 26.87 -14.75
CA VAL A 256 -0.14 25.50 -14.93
C VAL A 256 1.05 25.49 -15.89
N ARG A 257 2.12 24.82 -15.46
CA ARG A 257 3.34 24.55 -16.23
C ARG A 257 3.69 23.07 -16.02
N PRO A 258 3.39 22.20 -16.99
CA PRO A 258 3.63 20.76 -16.83
C PRO A 258 5.12 20.45 -16.67
N PRO A 259 5.48 19.34 -15.99
CA PRO A 259 6.88 18.94 -15.86
C PRO A 259 7.49 18.62 -17.22
N PRO A 260 8.82 18.82 -17.39
CA PRO A 260 9.52 18.38 -18.58
C PRO A 260 9.50 16.84 -18.65
N LYS A 261 9.50 16.31 -19.87
CA LYS A 261 9.69 14.87 -20.09
C LYS A 261 11.01 14.41 -19.50
N THR A 262 10.97 13.25 -18.84
CA THR A 262 12.15 12.69 -18.18
C THR A 262 12.50 11.34 -18.77
N PHE A 263 13.80 11.05 -18.88
CA PHE A 263 14.28 9.73 -19.36
C PHE A 263 13.72 8.57 -18.53
N TYR A 264 13.61 8.75 -17.21
CA TYR A 264 13.16 7.73 -16.28
C TYR A 264 11.66 7.36 -16.43
N GLY A 265 10.82 8.35 -16.75
CA GLY A 265 9.38 8.17 -16.93
C GLY A 265 8.98 7.69 -18.33
N GLU A 266 9.92 7.63 -19.29
CA GLU A 266 9.64 7.19 -20.65
C GLU A 266 9.99 5.70 -20.87
N THR A 267 9.37 5.10 -21.88
CA THR A 267 9.47 3.66 -22.19
C THR A 267 10.92 3.16 -22.22
N VAL A 268 11.83 3.88 -22.87
CA VAL A 268 13.23 3.44 -22.99
C VAL A 268 13.94 3.45 -21.66
N GLY A 269 13.83 4.52 -20.89
CA GLY A 269 14.44 4.62 -19.56
C GLY A 269 13.88 3.60 -18.57
N TYR A 270 12.56 3.39 -18.61
CA TYR A 270 11.90 2.34 -17.87
C TYR A 270 12.53 0.95 -18.12
N HIS A 271 12.64 0.55 -19.37
CA HIS A 271 13.19 -0.76 -19.72
C HIS A 271 14.68 -0.89 -19.43
N ILE A 272 15.47 0.18 -19.63
CA ILE A 272 16.89 0.16 -19.27
C ILE A 272 17.05 -0.09 -17.78
N TYR A 273 16.37 0.68 -16.93
CA TYR A 273 16.46 0.50 -15.49
C TYR A 273 15.95 -0.86 -15.03
N HIS A 274 14.79 -1.29 -15.53
CA HIS A 274 14.22 -2.61 -15.24
C HIS A 274 15.20 -3.76 -15.54
N ASN A 275 15.85 -3.73 -16.70
CA ASN A 275 16.80 -4.76 -17.09
C ASN A 275 18.13 -4.70 -16.32
N LEU A 276 18.60 -3.50 -15.97
CA LEU A 276 19.77 -3.34 -15.10
C LEU A 276 19.51 -3.90 -13.70
N LEU A 277 18.32 -3.69 -13.15
CA LEU A 277 17.91 -4.29 -11.89
C LEU A 277 17.79 -5.82 -11.99
N ALA A 278 17.25 -6.34 -13.09
CA ALA A 278 17.18 -7.77 -13.32
C ALA A 278 18.59 -8.39 -13.42
N LEU A 279 19.52 -7.72 -14.06
CA LEU A 279 20.93 -8.12 -14.13
C LEU A 279 21.58 -8.09 -12.74
N ALA A 280 21.25 -7.08 -11.93
CA ALA A 280 21.78 -6.93 -10.58
C ALA A 280 21.32 -8.06 -9.63
N ASN A 281 20.21 -8.75 -9.91
CA ASN A 281 19.83 -9.95 -9.14
C ASN A 281 20.85 -11.10 -9.28
N TYR A 282 21.60 -11.13 -10.37
CA TYR A 282 22.67 -12.12 -10.62
C TYR A 282 24.06 -11.57 -10.28
N PHE A 283 24.28 -10.27 -10.46
CA PHE A 283 25.52 -9.57 -10.21
C PHE A 283 25.31 -8.37 -9.27
N PRO A 284 24.98 -8.57 -7.99
CA PRO A 284 24.53 -7.48 -7.10
C PRO A 284 25.56 -6.33 -6.93
N ARG A 285 26.84 -6.61 -7.10
CA ARG A 285 27.93 -5.62 -6.99
C ARG A 285 27.83 -4.47 -8.01
N ILE A 286 27.01 -4.60 -9.06
CA ILE A 286 26.79 -3.51 -10.03
C ILE A 286 25.79 -2.45 -9.54
N LEU A 287 25.04 -2.70 -8.45
CA LEU A 287 23.97 -1.81 -7.98
C LEU A 287 24.43 -0.37 -7.72
N PRO A 288 25.58 -0.08 -7.09
CA PRO A 288 26.03 1.30 -6.94
C PRO A 288 26.27 2.02 -8.28
N TRP A 289 26.78 1.29 -9.29
CA TRP A 289 26.93 1.84 -10.63
C TRP A 289 25.55 2.05 -11.31
N VAL A 290 24.60 1.13 -11.13
CA VAL A 290 23.24 1.27 -11.67
C VAL A 290 22.56 2.50 -11.07
N GLU A 291 22.66 2.72 -9.76
CA GLU A 291 22.16 3.93 -9.11
C GLU A 291 22.79 5.18 -9.73
N TRP A 292 24.11 5.27 -9.74
CA TRP A 292 24.85 6.41 -10.31
C TRP A 292 24.41 6.71 -11.74
N PHE A 293 24.32 5.68 -12.59
CA PHE A 293 23.97 5.85 -14.00
C PHE A 293 22.51 6.31 -14.18
N VAL A 294 21.56 5.57 -13.60
CA VAL A 294 20.13 5.82 -13.79
C VAL A 294 19.71 7.14 -13.15
N PHE A 295 20.11 7.36 -11.90
CA PHE A 295 19.74 8.59 -11.20
C PHE A 295 20.58 9.79 -11.64
N GLY A 296 21.80 9.56 -12.13
CA GLY A 296 22.59 10.58 -12.79
C GLY A 296 21.91 11.12 -14.06
N LEU A 297 21.37 10.25 -14.92
CA LEU A 297 20.58 10.63 -16.08
C LEU A 297 19.28 11.36 -15.69
N GLN A 298 18.62 10.90 -14.64
CA GLN A 298 17.33 11.45 -14.20
C GLN A 298 17.49 12.78 -13.46
N TYR A 299 18.39 12.87 -12.49
CA TYR A 299 18.50 13.98 -11.53
C TYR A 299 19.79 14.78 -11.65
N GLY A 300 20.66 14.42 -12.59
CA GLY A 300 21.99 15.00 -12.75
C GLY A 300 23.08 14.21 -12.04
N PHE A 301 24.26 14.13 -12.65
CA PHE A 301 25.43 13.43 -12.10
C PHE A 301 26.13 14.22 -10.99
N LYS A 302 25.86 15.51 -10.89
CA LYS A 302 26.35 16.40 -9.83
C LYS A 302 25.17 17.10 -9.19
N GLU A 303 25.37 17.55 -7.96
CA GLU A 303 24.37 18.24 -7.16
C GLU A 303 23.90 19.52 -7.86
N GLU A 304 22.60 19.75 -7.78
CA GLU A 304 21.91 20.94 -8.30
C GLU A 304 22.16 21.29 -9.77
N THR A 305 22.84 20.41 -10.53
CA THR A 305 23.08 20.64 -11.95
C THR A 305 21.84 20.44 -12.81
N LYS A 306 20.87 19.67 -12.30
CA LYS A 306 19.57 19.44 -12.94
C LYS A 306 18.45 19.70 -11.94
N VAL A 307 17.79 20.83 -12.11
CA VAL A 307 16.62 21.20 -11.34
C VAL A 307 15.39 20.98 -12.20
N THR A 308 14.39 20.31 -11.66
CA THR A 308 13.09 20.12 -12.31
C THR A 308 12.03 20.88 -11.54
N GLU A 309 11.19 21.63 -12.25
CA GLU A 309 10.13 22.44 -11.66
C GLU A 309 8.86 22.32 -12.50
N ALA A 310 7.71 22.34 -11.85
CA ALA A 310 6.41 22.40 -12.51
C ALA A 310 5.38 23.12 -11.64
N VAL A 311 4.24 23.44 -12.26
CA VAL A 311 3.03 23.89 -11.58
C VAL A 311 1.88 23.03 -12.07
N GLU A 312 1.29 22.26 -11.19
CA GLU A 312 0.27 21.27 -11.52
C GLU A 312 -0.94 21.39 -10.61
N PRO A 313 -2.13 20.93 -11.04
CA PRO A 313 -3.25 20.70 -10.11
C PRO A 313 -2.79 19.82 -8.92
N ALA A 314 -3.35 20.05 -7.74
CA ALA A 314 -2.97 19.35 -6.51
C ALA A 314 -2.90 17.84 -6.69
N ARG A 315 -3.94 17.27 -7.32
CA ARG A 315 -4.02 15.83 -7.57
C ARG A 315 -2.84 15.30 -8.38
N ASP A 316 -2.43 16.01 -9.43
CA ASP A 316 -1.35 15.55 -10.31
C ASP A 316 0.02 15.80 -9.68
N GLY A 317 0.22 16.97 -9.06
CA GLY A 317 1.51 17.35 -8.46
C GLY A 317 1.84 16.62 -7.16
N LEU A 318 0.86 16.12 -6.41
CA LEU A 318 1.08 15.37 -5.16
C LEU A 318 1.27 13.86 -5.39
N LEU A 319 0.89 13.34 -6.56
CA LEU A 319 1.04 11.91 -6.88
C LEU A 319 2.45 11.57 -7.35
N MET A 320 2.84 10.33 -7.11
CA MET A 320 4.08 9.73 -7.60
C MET A 320 3.76 8.40 -8.25
N ASN A 321 4.44 8.08 -9.36
CA ASN A 321 4.22 6.82 -10.03
C ASN A 321 5.02 5.68 -9.37
N CYS A 322 4.37 4.57 -9.08
CA CYS A 322 5.02 3.31 -8.74
C CYS A 322 5.41 2.62 -10.05
N LEU A 323 6.67 2.72 -10.47
CA LEU A 323 7.12 2.24 -11.79
C LEU A 323 7.14 0.72 -11.91
N TYR A 324 7.51 0.01 -10.84
CA TYR A 324 7.73 -1.43 -10.87
C TYR A 324 7.01 -2.14 -9.73
N SER A 325 6.75 -3.44 -9.92
CA SER A 325 6.44 -4.33 -8.82
C SER A 325 7.48 -4.18 -7.71
N GLN A 326 7.03 -4.15 -6.47
CA GLN A 326 7.92 -3.84 -5.35
C GLN A 326 7.53 -4.58 -4.08
N PHE A 327 8.53 -4.97 -3.31
CA PHE A 327 8.39 -5.35 -1.92
C PHE A 327 8.65 -4.13 -1.06
N VAL A 328 7.80 -3.85 -0.08
CA VAL A 328 7.84 -2.58 0.67
C VAL A 328 7.80 -2.85 2.16
N ASN A 329 8.76 -2.28 2.87
CA ASN A 329 8.82 -2.24 4.32
C ASN A 329 8.92 -0.78 4.78
N GLU A 330 7.96 -0.31 5.57
CA GLU A 330 7.87 1.11 5.96
C GLU A 330 7.53 1.22 7.45
N TRP A 331 8.26 2.08 8.15
CA TRP A 331 8.09 2.31 9.58
C TRP A 331 8.01 3.79 9.90
N ALA A 332 7.19 4.11 10.92
CA ALA A 332 6.99 5.44 11.46
C ALA A 332 7.81 5.61 12.74
N LEU A 333 8.56 6.70 12.85
CA LEU A 333 9.39 7.04 14.00
C LEU A 333 9.36 8.55 14.26
N PRO A 334 9.77 9.03 15.45
CA PRO A 334 9.89 10.46 15.71
C PRO A 334 10.80 11.14 14.68
N LEU A 335 10.37 12.28 14.14
CA LEU A 335 11.12 13.03 13.12
C LEU A 335 12.55 13.34 13.55
N GLU A 336 12.75 13.65 14.82
CA GLU A 336 14.06 13.95 15.41
C GLU A 336 15.07 12.80 15.36
N LYS A 337 14.58 11.55 15.30
CA LYS A 337 15.42 10.35 15.19
C LYS A 337 15.86 10.04 13.75
N GLY A 338 15.32 10.77 12.78
CA GLY A 338 15.62 10.54 11.37
C GLY A 338 17.10 10.60 11.02
N PRO A 339 17.85 11.65 11.41
CA PRO A 339 19.27 11.74 11.13
C PRO A 339 20.08 10.55 11.67
N GLU A 340 19.79 10.09 12.89
CA GLU A 340 20.45 8.91 13.47
C GLU A 340 20.11 7.64 12.67
N ALA A 341 18.82 7.40 12.37
CA ALA A 341 18.38 6.23 11.64
C ALA A 341 19.00 6.16 10.23
N ILE A 342 19.00 7.29 9.50
CA ILE A 342 19.58 7.40 8.15
C ILE A 342 21.11 7.20 8.22
N THR A 343 21.79 7.85 9.17
CA THR A 343 23.25 7.73 9.33
C THR A 343 23.67 6.30 9.63
N ARG A 344 23.00 5.63 10.58
CA ARG A 344 23.29 4.25 10.97
C ARG A 344 23.03 3.26 9.83
N LEU A 345 21.91 3.40 9.14
CA LEU A 345 21.56 2.53 8.01
C LEU A 345 22.51 2.76 6.83
N SER A 346 22.89 4.03 6.55
CA SER A 346 23.89 4.37 5.54
C SER A 346 25.26 3.77 5.86
N ALA A 347 25.70 3.89 7.10
CA ALA A 347 26.95 3.31 7.58
C ALA A 347 26.96 1.79 7.41
N TRP A 348 25.87 1.11 7.81
CA TRP A 348 25.72 -0.33 7.63
C TRP A 348 25.82 -0.76 6.16
N LEU A 349 25.05 -0.12 5.26
CA LEU A 349 25.08 -0.42 3.82
C LEU A 349 26.45 -0.18 3.17
N ASN A 350 27.27 0.71 3.75
CA ASN A 350 28.63 1.01 3.28
C ASN A 350 29.74 0.25 4.05
N GLY A 351 29.39 -0.69 4.93
CA GLY A 351 30.35 -1.55 5.64
C GLY A 351 31.02 -0.92 6.86
N ASP A 352 30.56 0.24 7.32
CA ASP A 352 31.02 0.88 8.55
C ASP A 352 30.21 0.35 9.75
N ALA A 353 30.68 -0.74 10.33
CA ALA A 353 30.00 -1.42 11.44
C ALA A 353 30.03 -0.60 12.74
N GLU A 354 31.06 0.22 12.95
CA GLU A 354 31.24 1.04 14.17
C GLU A 354 30.15 2.12 14.25
N THR A 355 29.99 2.89 13.19
CA THR A 355 28.93 3.92 13.11
C THR A 355 27.53 3.28 13.04
N ALA A 356 27.39 2.17 12.32
CA ALA A 356 26.11 1.50 12.10
C ALA A 356 25.49 0.96 13.39
N ARG A 357 26.29 0.31 14.22
CA ARG A 357 25.81 -0.39 15.43
C ARG A 357 24.62 -1.33 15.16
N ILE A 358 24.60 -1.94 13.96
CA ILE A 358 23.62 -2.94 13.54
C ILE A 358 24.29 -4.32 13.61
N PRO A 359 23.73 -5.30 14.34
CA PRO A 359 24.42 -6.56 14.67
C PRO A 359 24.43 -7.60 13.54
N PHE A 360 24.15 -7.17 12.30
CA PHE A 360 24.09 -8.05 11.13
C PHE A 360 25.20 -7.70 10.14
N SER A 361 25.85 -8.73 9.58
CA SER A 361 26.87 -8.51 8.53
C SER A 361 26.22 -8.03 7.23
N VAL A 362 26.86 -7.05 6.60
CA VAL A 362 26.53 -6.56 5.26
C VAL A 362 27.32 -7.26 4.15
N ASP A 363 28.24 -8.17 4.51
CA ASP A 363 29.13 -8.83 3.56
C ASP A 363 28.37 -9.50 2.41
N GLY A 364 28.75 -9.14 1.18
CA GLY A 364 28.10 -9.64 -0.03
C GLY A 364 26.65 -9.20 -0.23
N LEU A 365 26.16 -8.23 0.57
CA LEU A 365 24.82 -7.67 0.44
C LEU A 365 24.89 -6.34 -0.32
N TRP A 366 24.02 -6.22 -1.29
CA TRP A 366 23.84 -5.00 -2.08
C TRP A 366 22.34 -4.74 -2.20
N VAL A 367 21.92 -3.52 -1.87
CA VAL A 367 20.52 -3.14 -1.79
C VAL A 367 20.20 -2.20 -2.93
N HIS A 368 19.06 -2.43 -3.54
CA HIS A 368 18.50 -1.47 -4.48
C HIS A 368 17.87 -0.31 -3.71
N CYS A 369 18.13 0.89 -4.13
CA CYS A 369 17.58 2.12 -3.57
C CYS A 369 16.89 2.96 -4.68
N PRO A 370 16.13 4.00 -4.38
CA PRO A 370 16.18 4.87 -3.21
C PRO A 370 15.30 4.42 -2.03
N ILE A 371 15.63 4.94 -0.84
CA ILE A 371 14.75 4.88 0.32
C ILE A 371 13.93 6.17 0.36
N GLU A 372 12.60 6.04 0.34
CA GLU A 372 11.72 7.21 0.43
C GLU A 372 11.58 7.65 1.89
N VAL A 373 11.70 8.94 2.10
CA VAL A 373 11.58 9.60 3.41
C VAL A 373 10.43 10.59 3.33
N ARG A 374 9.42 10.38 4.16
CA ARG A 374 8.21 11.21 4.22
C ARG A 374 7.92 11.64 5.65
N VAL A 375 7.10 12.68 5.79
CA VAL A 375 6.73 13.22 7.10
C VAL A 375 5.23 13.41 7.20
N ALA A 376 4.72 13.37 8.44
CA ALA A 376 3.36 13.74 8.77
C ALA A 376 3.29 14.27 10.21
N ASP A 377 2.29 15.07 10.51
CA ASP A 377 2.00 15.49 11.88
C ASP A 377 0.51 15.35 12.18
N SER A 378 0.17 14.28 12.88
CA SER A 378 -1.21 14.01 13.35
C SER A 378 -1.57 14.72 14.65
N THR A 379 -0.63 15.45 15.26
CA THR A 379 -0.90 16.19 16.52
C THR A 379 -1.71 17.46 16.27
N LEU A 380 -1.70 17.96 15.04
CA LEU A 380 -2.44 19.17 14.64
C LEU A 380 -3.92 18.90 14.38
N ASN A 381 -4.31 17.65 14.27
CA ASN A 381 -5.69 17.26 13.94
C ASN A 381 -6.63 17.47 15.12
N LYS A 382 -7.84 17.99 14.84
CA LYS A 382 -8.92 18.17 15.82
C LYS A 382 -9.77 16.91 16.01
N ASN A 383 -9.72 15.97 15.07
CA ASN A 383 -10.44 14.71 15.15
C ASN A 383 -9.76 13.72 16.12
N PRO A 384 -10.53 12.83 16.76
CA PRO A 384 -9.94 11.80 17.61
C PRO A 384 -8.99 10.91 16.79
N ARG A 385 -7.79 10.68 17.33
CA ARG A 385 -6.81 9.80 16.71
C ARG A 385 -7.32 8.36 16.63
N PRO A 386 -7.03 7.64 15.53
CA PRO A 386 -7.26 6.21 15.45
C PRO A 386 -6.57 5.45 16.60
N PHE A 387 -7.17 4.37 17.08
CA PHE A 387 -6.51 3.54 18.10
C PHE A 387 -5.21 2.90 17.62
N LEU A 388 -5.14 2.54 16.34
CA LEU A 388 -3.97 1.92 15.69
C LEU A 388 -3.15 2.91 14.86
N ASP A 389 -3.14 4.20 15.22
CA ASP A 389 -2.36 5.21 14.54
C ASP A 389 -0.86 4.93 14.64
N PRO A 390 -0.15 4.68 13.52
CA PRO A 390 1.28 4.44 13.54
C PRO A 390 2.11 5.69 13.82
N SER A 391 1.52 6.89 13.65
CA SER A 391 2.23 8.15 13.85
C SER A 391 2.55 8.40 15.32
N CYS A 392 3.51 9.27 15.58
CA CYS A 392 3.92 9.65 16.92
C CYS A 392 2.78 10.36 17.67
N SER A 393 2.68 10.11 18.97
CA SER A 393 1.69 10.77 19.83
C SER A 393 2.10 12.20 20.18
N GLU A 394 3.38 12.47 20.22
CA GLU A 394 3.95 13.74 20.63
C GLU A 394 4.89 14.26 19.53
N GLY A 395 4.38 15.12 18.66
CA GLY A 395 5.13 15.76 17.60
C GLY A 395 5.18 15.03 16.27
N PRO A 396 5.96 15.57 15.33
CA PRO A 396 6.05 15.10 13.97
C PRO A 396 6.57 13.68 13.81
N THR A 397 6.07 13.00 12.80
CA THR A 397 6.42 11.62 12.44
C THR A 397 7.24 11.60 11.15
N LEU A 398 8.30 10.81 11.15
CA LEU A 398 9.06 10.41 9.98
C LEU A 398 8.61 9.01 9.53
N TYR A 399 8.44 8.81 8.24
CA TYR A 399 8.26 7.49 7.63
C TYR A 399 9.47 7.16 6.77
N LEU A 400 10.13 6.06 7.09
CA LEU A 400 11.21 5.48 6.28
C LEU A 400 10.64 4.30 5.48
N ASN A 401 10.63 4.44 4.17
CA ASN A 401 10.10 3.44 3.25
C ASN A 401 11.24 2.74 2.50
N ALA A 402 11.59 1.55 2.98
CA ALA A 402 12.59 0.68 2.38
C ALA A 402 11.96 -0.17 1.28
N THR A 403 11.91 0.38 0.07
CA THR A 403 11.37 -0.30 -1.11
C THR A 403 12.44 -1.12 -1.82
N LEU A 404 12.09 -2.33 -2.23
CA LEU A 404 12.88 -3.15 -3.16
C LEU A 404 12.07 -3.44 -4.41
N TYR A 405 12.49 -2.94 -5.56
CA TYR A 405 11.86 -3.25 -6.85
C TYR A 405 12.08 -4.72 -7.22
N ARG A 406 11.09 -5.30 -7.86
CA ARG A 406 11.03 -6.72 -8.22
C ARG A 406 11.03 -6.86 -9.75
N PRO A 407 12.20 -6.71 -10.40
CA PRO A 407 12.28 -6.86 -11.85
C PRO A 407 11.78 -8.23 -12.26
N TYR A 408 10.87 -8.27 -13.23
CA TYR A 408 10.19 -9.50 -13.67
C TYR A 408 9.53 -10.28 -12.52
N HIS A 409 9.02 -9.56 -11.50
CA HIS A 409 8.39 -10.10 -10.29
C HIS A 409 9.30 -11.01 -9.44
N ARG A 410 10.62 -10.88 -9.57
CA ARG A 410 11.59 -11.63 -8.77
C ARG A 410 12.12 -10.77 -7.63
N ASP A 411 12.15 -11.33 -6.44
CA ASP A 411 12.71 -10.65 -5.28
C ASP A 411 14.24 -10.55 -5.40
N PRO A 412 14.80 -9.38 -5.07
CA PRO A 412 16.24 -9.24 -4.95
C PRO A 412 16.83 -10.20 -3.90
N PRO A 413 18.03 -10.75 -4.11
CA PRO A 413 18.64 -11.70 -3.17
C PRO A 413 18.95 -11.09 -1.79
N CYS A 414 18.96 -9.76 -1.66
CA CYS A 414 19.19 -9.05 -0.41
C CYS A 414 17.95 -8.99 0.51
N THR A 415 16.73 -9.28 0.02
CA THR A 415 15.45 -8.95 0.67
C THR A 415 15.39 -9.39 2.14
N ALA A 416 15.67 -10.65 2.45
CA ALA A 416 15.54 -11.16 3.81
C ALA A 416 16.56 -10.52 4.77
N ARG A 417 17.85 -10.45 4.38
CA ARG A 417 18.90 -9.88 5.22
C ARG A 417 18.77 -8.37 5.40
N TYR A 418 18.35 -7.69 4.34
CA TYR A 418 18.15 -6.24 4.39
C TYR A 418 17.00 -5.88 5.33
N TYR A 419 15.86 -6.54 5.20
CA TYR A 419 14.72 -6.23 6.07
C TYR A 419 14.92 -6.71 7.50
N GLU A 420 15.68 -7.77 7.73
CA GLU A 420 16.08 -8.15 9.10
C GLU A 420 16.88 -7.03 9.80
N ALA A 421 17.86 -6.46 9.11
CA ALA A 421 18.67 -5.35 9.64
C ALA A 421 17.86 -4.04 9.76
N PHE A 422 17.06 -3.73 8.75
CA PHE A 422 16.21 -2.54 8.74
C PHE A 422 15.19 -2.57 9.88
N GLU A 423 14.43 -3.65 10.02
CA GLU A 423 13.42 -3.79 11.07
C GLU A 423 14.03 -3.82 12.47
N TRP A 424 15.21 -4.42 12.62
CA TRP A 424 15.94 -4.38 13.88
C TRP A 424 16.26 -2.93 14.27
N LEU A 425 16.81 -2.14 13.34
CA LEU A 425 17.08 -0.72 13.58
C LEU A 425 15.79 0.05 13.91
N MET A 426 14.71 -0.20 13.19
CA MET A 426 13.42 0.47 13.45
C MET A 426 12.88 0.14 14.85
N ARG A 427 13.00 -1.10 15.31
CA ARG A 427 12.63 -1.48 16.69
C ARG A 427 13.47 -0.77 17.73
N GLU A 428 14.78 -0.70 17.52
CA GLU A 428 15.69 0.02 18.42
C GLU A 428 15.34 1.51 18.52
N MET A 429 14.85 2.11 17.43
CA MET A 429 14.35 3.49 17.40
C MET A 429 12.96 3.65 18.02
N GLY A 430 12.29 2.59 18.44
CA GLY A 430 10.92 2.62 18.93
C GLY A 430 9.88 2.97 17.84
N ALA A 431 10.20 2.67 16.59
CA ALA A 431 9.33 2.91 15.45
C ALA A 431 8.14 1.92 15.41
N ARG A 432 7.07 2.31 14.71
CA ARG A 432 5.87 1.50 14.47
C ARG A 432 5.77 1.13 12.99
N PRO A 433 5.44 -0.14 12.65
CA PRO A 433 5.27 -0.53 11.27
C PRO A 433 4.02 0.09 10.65
N HIS A 434 4.08 0.43 9.37
CA HIS A 434 2.92 0.88 8.60
C HIS A 434 2.05 -0.32 8.23
N TRP A 435 0.75 -0.29 8.57
CA TRP A 435 -0.17 -1.42 8.47
C TRP A 435 -0.35 -2.02 7.08
N ALA A 436 -0.25 -1.23 6.01
CA ALA A 436 -0.36 -1.74 4.64
C ALA A 436 0.87 -2.53 4.19
N LYS A 437 2.02 -2.37 4.85
CA LYS A 437 3.33 -2.81 4.34
C LYS A 437 3.73 -4.18 4.85
N ASN A 438 4.84 -4.68 4.33
CA ASN A 438 5.42 -5.93 4.78
C ASN A 438 6.27 -5.66 6.03
N PHE A 439 5.99 -6.34 7.11
CA PHE A 439 6.77 -6.30 8.33
C PHE A 439 6.64 -7.62 9.08
N VAL A 440 7.58 -7.86 9.97
CA VAL A 440 7.57 -9.00 10.88
C VAL A 440 7.49 -8.48 12.30
N ALA A 441 6.31 -8.52 12.89
CA ALA A 441 6.11 -8.19 14.29
C ALA A 441 5.17 -9.21 14.94
N THR A 442 5.47 -9.60 16.17
CA THR A 442 4.59 -10.43 16.96
C THR A 442 3.45 -9.59 17.54
N ARG A 443 2.37 -10.24 17.95
CA ARG A 443 1.28 -9.58 18.67
C ARG A 443 1.77 -8.82 19.91
N ASP A 444 2.69 -9.43 20.67
CA ASP A 444 3.17 -8.82 21.91
C ASP A 444 4.02 -7.57 21.63
N GLU A 445 4.83 -7.59 20.57
CA GLU A 445 5.54 -6.40 20.10
C GLU A 445 4.56 -5.30 19.66
N LEU A 446 3.55 -5.65 18.86
CA LEU A 446 2.53 -4.68 18.43
C LEU A 446 1.75 -4.13 19.62
N ARG A 447 1.37 -4.97 20.59
CA ARG A 447 0.71 -4.53 21.81
C ARG A 447 1.58 -3.60 22.65
N GLN A 448 2.89 -3.86 22.72
CA GLN A 448 3.84 -2.97 23.38
C GLN A 448 3.95 -1.62 22.66
N LEU A 449 4.00 -1.62 21.31
CA LEU A 449 4.13 -0.40 20.51
C LEU A 449 2.87 0.49 20.54
N TYR A 450 1.68 -0.11 20.55
CA TYR A 450 0.40 0.62 20.53
C TYR A 450 -0.25 0.75 21.91
N GLY A 451 0.19 -0.03 22.91
CA GLY A 451 -0.28 0.03 24.30
C GLY A 451 -1.80 -0.07 24.40
N GLY A 452 -2.41 0.81 25.18
CA GLY A 452 -3.86 0.87 25.40
C GLY A 452 -4.68 1.06 24.11
N GLY A 453 -4.11 1.65 23.06
CA GLY A 453 -4.79 1.77 21.77
C GLY A 453 -5.09 0.41 21.14
N MET A 454 -4.17 -0.54 21.21
CA MET A 454 -4.40 -1.89 20.74
C MET A 454 -5.49 -2.59 21.55
N ASP A 455 -5.50 -2.43 22.87
CA ASP A 455 -6.48 -3.07 23.74
C ASP A 455 -7.89 -2.53 23.47
N GLU A 456 -8.06 -1.22 23.31
CA GLU A 456 -9.35 -0.60 22.96
C GLU A 456 -9.82 -1.02 21.55
N TRP A 457 -8.92 -1.05 20.57
CA TRP A 457 -9.26 -1.54 19.24
C TRP A 457 -9.74 -3.01 19.28
N MET A 458 -9.04 -3.86 20.03
CA MET A 458 -9.40 -5.27 20.20
C MET A 458 -10.75 -5.44 20.86
N LYS A 459 -11.08 -4.62 21.85
CA LYS A 459 -12.37 -4.61 22.53
C LYS A 459 -13.49 -4.25 21.55
N VAL A 460 -13.35 -3.14 20.82
CA VAL A 460 -14.34 -2.72 19.80
C VAL A 460 -14.53 -3.83 18.76
N ARG A 461 -13.43 -4.42 18.26
CA ARG A 461 -13.49 -5.52 17.30
C ARG A 461 -14.28 -6.71 17.87
N GLN A 462 -14.03 -7.10 19.12
CA GLN A 462 -14.74 -8.21 19.77
C GLN A 462 -16.22 -7.93 19.93
N ASP A 463 -16.59 -6.68 20.21
CA ASP A 463 -17.98 -6.27 20.39
C ASP A 463 -18.77 -6.29 19.06
N VAL A 464 -18.16 -5.88 17.94
CA VAL A 464 -18.85 -5.78 16.63
C VAL A 464 -18.79 -7.06 15.80
N ASP A 465 -17.79 -7.92 16.03
CA ASP A 465 -17.60 -9.18 15.31
C ASP A 465 -17.10 -10.28 16.26
N PRO A 466 -17.92 -10.73 17.23
CA PRO A 466 -17.50 -11.73 18.23
C PRO A 466 -17.07 -13.06 17.61
N ASP A 467 -17.66 -13.44 16.47
CA ASP A 467 -17.39 -14.70 15.78
C ASP A 467 -16.19 -14.62 14.79
N GLY A 468 -15.59 -13.45 14.63
CA GLY A 468 -14.43 -13.26 13.75
C GLY A 468 -14.72 -13.43 12.26
N MET A 469 -15.91 -13.05 11.80
CA MET A 469 -16.30 -13.14 10.39
C MET A 469 -15.36 -12.33 9.49
N PHE A 470 -14.87 -11.18 9.95
CA PHE A 470 -14.00 -10.28 9.17
C PHE A 470 -12.51 -10.51 9.41
N LEU A 471 -12.13 -11.59 10.10
CA LEU A 471 -10.73 -11.94 10.34
C LEU A 471 -10.21 -12.85 9.21
N GLY A 472 -9.29 -12.32 8.39
CA GLY A 472 -8.53 -13.10 7.43
C GLY A 472 -7.29 -13.75 8.06
N GLU A 473 -6.57 -14.54 7.26
CA GLU A 473 -5.37 -15.27 7.66
C GLU A 473 -4.26 -14.33 8.18
N TRP A 474 -4.15 -13.12 7.60
CA TRP A 474 -3.22 -12.09 8.05
C TRP A 474 -3.49 -11.66 9.50
N HIS A 475 -4.76 -11.48 9.88
CA HIS A 475 -5.16 -11.07 11.23
C HIS A 475 -4.83 -12.16 12.26
N HIS A 476 -5.12 -13.41 11.95
CA HIS A 476 -4.78 -14.53 12.82
C HIS A 476 -3.27 -14.63 13.05
N ARG A 477 -2.48 -14.43 12.01
CA ARG A 477 -1.03 -14.54 12.07
C ARG A 477 -0.37 -13.39 12.82
N ASN A 478 -0.78 -12.16 12.54
CA ASN A 478 -0.10 -10.97 13.07
C ASN A 478 -0.70 -10.47 14.39
N LEU A 479 -2.00 -10.69 14.62
CA LEU A 479 -2.69 -10.21 15.81
C LEU A 479 -3.07 -11.36 16.77
N ASN A 480 -2.76 -12.61 16.42
CA ASN A 480 -3.10 -13.82 17.17
C ASN A 480 -4.57 -13.84 17.65
N LEU A 481 -5.48 -13.51 16.74
CA LEU A 481 -6.92 -13.49 16.96
C LEU A 481 -7.48 -14.87 16.67
N SER A 482 -7.22 -15.85 17.53
CA SER A 482 -7.81 -17.18 17.39
C SER A 482 -9.22 -17.21 17.99
N VAL A 483 -10.15 -17.76 17.24
CA VAL A 483 -11.42 -18.25 17.79
C VAL A 483 -11.13 -19.65 18.36
N GLY A 484 -10.83 -19.74 19.67
CA GLY A 484 -10.51 -20.99 20.34
C GLY A 484 -9.06 -21.48 20.12
N GLU A 485 -8.46 -22.00 21.15
CA GLU A 485 -7.08 -22.48 21.22
C GLU A 485 -6.69 -23.32 19.99
N SER A 486 -5.92 -22.73 19.10
CA SER A 486 -5.12 -23.46 18.12
C SER A 486 -3.67 -23.18 18.45
N THR A 487 -2.94 -24.22 18.81
CA THR A 487 -1.47 -24.18 18.91
C THR A 487 -0.91 -23.61 17.62
N ALA A 488 -0.15 -22.52 17.73
CA ALA A 488 0.52 -21.91 16.60
C ALA A 488 1.39 -22.96 15.89
N THR A 489 0.95 -23.40 14.72
CA THR A 489 1.75 -24.26 13.85
C THR A 489 2.77 -23.40 13.13
N GLU A 490 3.87 -23.97 12.65
CA GLU A 490 4.88 -23.28 11.84
C GLU A 490 4.26 -22.56 10.64
N GLU A 491 3.14 -23.04 10.13
CA GLU A 491 2.34 -22.43 9.07
C GLU A 491 1.66 -21.11 9.46
N SER A 492 1.49 -20.82 10.75
CA SER A 492 0.91 -19.57 11.24
C SER A 492 1.90 -18.43 11.39
N LEU A 493 3.21 -18.67 11.24
CA LEU A 493 4.24 -17.66 11.35
C LEU A 493 4.30 -16.76 10.11
N PRO A 494 4.66 -15.48 10.24
CA PRO A 494 5.03 -14.64 9.11
C PRO A 494 6.13 -15.26 8.25
N LEU A 495 6.13 -15.00 6.96
CA LEU A 495 7.06 -15.63 6.00
C LEU A 495 8.53 -15.49 6.40
N LEU A 496 8.95 -14.31 6.84
CA LEU A 496 10.32 -14.08 7.32
C LEU A 496 10.64 -14.88 8.59
N GLU A 497 9.69 -15.03 9.49
CA GLU A 497 9.88 -15.84 10.71
C GLU A 497 9.96 -17.33 10.39
N ARG A 498 9.17 -17.82 9.45
CA ARG A 498 9.30 -19.19 8.93
C ARG A 498 10.66 -19.43 8.32
N GLU A 499 11.15 -18.48 7.53
CA GLU A 499 12.48 -18.56 6.93
C GLU A 499 13.58 -18.52 7.99
N LYS A 500 13.47 -17.66 9.01
CA LYS A 500 14.38 -17.63 10.15
C LYS A 500 14.36 -18.94 10.95
N ALA A 501 13.18 -19.47 11.26
CA ALA A 501 13.01 -20.72 11.97
C ALA A 501 13.64 -21.89 11.19
N ARG A 502 13.44 -21.95 9.87
CA ARG A 502 14.05 -22.95 8.97
C ARG A 502 15.57 -22.85 8.92
N ARG A 503 16.13 -21.64 8.84
CA ARG A 503 17.59 -21.41 8.88
C ARG A 503 18.16 -21.84 10.23
N LYS A 504 17.48 -21.53 11.34
CA LYS A 504 17.91 -21.92 12.69
C LYS A 504 17.83 -23.43 12.90
N ALA A 505 16.88 -24.11 12.27
CA ALA A 505 16.73 -25.57 12.29
C ALA A 505 17.66 -26.31 11.29
N GLY A 506 18.47 -25.57 10.51
CA GLY A 506 19.37 -26.19 9.53
C GLY A 506 18.67 -26.77 8.29
N VAL A 507 17.38 -26.49 8.11
CA VAL A 507 16.60 -26.99 6.97
C VAL A 507 16.86 -26.11 5.75
N ARG A 508 17.60 -26.62 4.78
CA ARG A 508 17.75 -25.99 3.46
C ARG A 508 16.50 -26.27 2.62
N GLY A 509 15.68 -25.24 2.45
CA GLY A 509 14.79 -24.96 1.33
C GLY A 509 14.06 -26.08 0.61
N ALA A 510 13.49 -27.07 1.29
CA ALA A 510 12.53 -27.99 0.69
C ALA A 510 11.25 -27.96 1.55
N GLY A 511 10.25 -27.28 1.02
CA GLY A 511 9.09 -26.83 1.67
C GLY A 511 8.17 -27.80 2.36
N ASP A 512 7.57 -27.30 3.39
CA ASP A 512 6.47 -27.92 4.13
C ASP A 512 5.16 -27.17 3.78
N GLY A 513 4.61 -27.44 2.61
CA GLY A 513 3.32 -26.89 2.17
C GLY A 513 3.37 -25.52 1.48
N LEU A 514 4.39 -24.70 1.72
CA LEU A 514 4.59 -23.40 1.05
C LEU A 514 5.97 -23.36 0.39
N GLU A 515 6.04 -23.03 -0.86
CA GLU A 515 7.27 -22.90 -1.62
C GLU A 515 7.33 -21.51 -2.28
N TRP A 516 8.51 -20.86 -2.18
CA TRP A 516 8.76 -19.63 -2.91
C TRP A 516 9.11 -19.95 -4.35
N ILE A 517 8.35 -19.46 -5.31
CA ILE A 517 8.53 -19.74 -6.73
C ILE A 517 8.76 -18.46 -7.53
N GLY A 518 9.92 -17.89 -7.37
CA GLY A 518 10.36 -16.78 -8.22
C GLY A 518 9.36 -15.62 -8.27
N ASP A 519 8.83 -15.35 -9.45
CA ASP A 519 7.88 -14.30 -9.77
C ASP A 519 6.50 -14.45 -9.10
N LYS A 520 6.26 -15.59 -8.46
CA LYS A 520 5.06 -15.84 -7.67
C LYS A 520 5.44 -15.77 -6.21
N SER A 521 4.59 -15.24 -5.37
CA SER A 521 4.75 -15.31 -3.94
C SER A 521 4.68 -16.77 -3.45
N TRP A 522 4.51 -16.99 -2.19
CA TRP A 522 4.41 -18.33 -1.63
C TRP A 522 3.20 -19.10 -2.16
N GLN A 523 3.42 -20.33 -2.61
CA GLN A 523 2.37 -21.27 -3.04
C GLN A 523 2.42 -22.55 -2.20
N THR A 524 1.27 -23.19 -2.02
CA THR A 524 1.21 -24.50 -1.37
C THR A 524 1.61 -25.62 -2.30
N LYS A 525 2.37 -26.60 -1.83
CA LYS A 525 2.84 -27.76 -2.61
C LYS A 525 1.73 -28.63 -3.22
N HIS A 526 0.51 -28.53 -2.74
CA HIS A 526 -0.61 -29.33 -3.20
C HIS A 526 -1.34 -28.78 -4.43
N ALA A 527 -0.91 -27.65 -4.98
CA ALA A 527 -1.40 -27.15 -6.26
C ALA A 527 -0.73 -27.90 -7.43
N GLY A 528 -1.00 -29.18 -7.58
CA GLY A 528 -0.57 -29.99 -8.74
C GLY A 528 -1.15 -29.57 -10.09
N VAL A 529 -1.56 -28.30 -10.22
CA VAL A 529 -2.20 -27.73 -11.42
C VAL A 529 -1.32 -26.65 -12.06
N SER A 530 -0.20 -26.24 -11.42
CA SER A 530 0.59 -25.09 -11.88
C SER A 530 1.42 -25.30 -13.14
N LEU A 531 1.81 -26.53 -13.47
CA LEU A 531 2.62 -26.79 -14.68
C LEU A 531 1.82 -26.66 -15.98
N SER A 532 0.52 -26.98 -15.97
CA SER A 532 -0.33 -26.88 -17.14
C SER A 532 -0.71 -25.44 -17.54
N LEU A 533 -0.67 -24.50 -16.60
CA LEU A 533 -0.94 -23.09 -16.88
C LEU A 533 0.29 -22.36 -17.45
N LEU A 534 1.51 -22.72 -17.01
CA LEU A 534 2.75 -22.21 -17.58
C LEU A 534 2.97 -22.68 -19.01
N GLU A 535 2.54 -23.90 -19.35
CA GLU A 535 2.56 -24.40 -20.73
C GLU A 535 1.51 -23.71 -21.61
N LYS A 536 0.35 -23.35 -21.08
CA LYS A 536 -0.65 -22.56 -21.82
C LYS A 536 -0.20 -21.11 -22.06
N GLU A 537 0.44 -20.45 -21.14
CA GLU A 537 1.01 -19.10 -21.38
C GLU A 537 2.16 -19.13 -22.39
N LYS A 538 2.99 -20.19 -22.39
CA LYS A 538 4.03 -20.38 -23.44
C LYS A 538 3.43 -20.69 -24.82
N SER A 539 2.30 -21.35 -24.87
CA SER A 539 1.60 -21.66 -26.15
C SER A 539 0.93 -20.40 -26.73
N PHE A 540 0.48 -19.46 -25.93
CA PHE A 540 -0.05 -18.18 -26.40
C PHE A 540 1.05 -17.26 -26.97
N ALA A 541 2.22 -17.25 -26.36
CA ALA A 541 3.34 -16.45 -26.87
C ALA A 541 3.95 -16.96 -28.21
N SER A 542 3.68 -18.19 -28.60
CA SER A 542 4.17 -18.78 -29.86
C SER A 542 3.20 -18.66 -31.04
N VAL A 543 1.96 -18.22 -30.85
CA VAL A 543 0.94 -18.10 -31.91
C VAL A 543 0.88 -16.67 -32.52
N GLU A 544 1.50 -15.66 -31.92
CA GLU A 544 1.54 -14.30 -32.47
C GLU A 544 2.52 -14.07 -33.63
N SER A 545 3.19 -15.12 -34.17
CA SER A 545 4.13 -14.96 -35.28
C SER A 545 3.57 -15.31 -36.68
N THR A 546 2.27 -15.60 -36.81
CA THR A 546 1.65 -15.82 -38.14
C THR A 546 0.50 -14.85 -38.32
N GLY A 547 0.75 -13.83 -39.17
CA GLY A 547 -0.20 -12.76 -39.47
C GLY A 547 -1.49 -13.24 -40.11
N LEU A 548 -2.60 -12.90 -39.47
CA LEU A 548 -3.92 -12.79 -40.11
C LEU A 548 -4.74 -11.76 -39.28
N SER A 549 -5.32 -10.80 -40.00
CA SER A 549 -6.12 -9.70 -39.46
C SER A 549 -7.39 -10.18 -38.77
N PRO A 550 -7.84 -9.52 -37.68
CA PRO A 550 -9.05 -9.91 -36.96
C PRO A 550 -10.30 -9.24 -37.54
N PRO A 551 -11.47 -9.86 -37.40
CA PRO A 551 -12.74 -9.21 -37.63
C PRO A 551 -13.20 -8.43 -36.39
N THR A 552 -13.77 -7.25 -36.63
CA THR A 552 -14.41 -6.34 -35.70
C THR A 552 -15.62 -6.95 -35.01
N THR A 553 -15.68 -6.97 -33.66
CA THR A 553 -16.92 -6.73 -32.87
C THR A 553 -16.63 -6.55 -31.38
N ALA A 554 -17.13 -5.41 -30.88
CA ALA A 554 -17.75 -5.08 -29.57
C ALA A 554 -17.12 -5.54 -28.25
N ALA A 555 -16.61 -4.52 -27.55
CA ALA A 555 -16.78 -4.15 -26.13
C ALA A 555 -16.94 -5.25 -25.07
N SER A 556 -15.94 -5.38 -24.20
CA SER A 556 -16.12 -5.44 -22.74
C SER A 556 -14.76 -5.56 -22.03
N ASP A 557 -14.59 -4.71 -21.02
CA ASP A 557 -13.71 -4.84 -19.86
C ASP A 557 -12.24 -5.24 -20.05
N GLU A 558 -11.40 -4.29 -20.41
CA GLU A 558 -9.97 -4.40 -20.25
C GLU A 558 -9.38 -3.18 -19.54
N SER A 559 -9.46 -3.17 -18.21
CA SER A 559 -8.79 -2.18 -17.38
C SER A 559 -7.45 -2.68 -16.81
N PHE A 560 -6.91 -3.81 -17.28
CA PHE A 560 -5.76 -4.46 -16.64
C PHE A 560 -4.46 -4.53 -17.46
N ASP A 561 -4.46 -4.19 -18.74
CA ASP A 561 -3.26 -4.28 -19.59
C ASP A 561 -2.40 -3.01 -19.69
N LEU A 562 -2.75 -1.93 -18.99
CA LEU A 562 -2.00 -0.66 -19.01
C LEU A 562 -0.66 -0.67 -18.27
N LEU A 563 -0.27 -1.78 -17.68
CA LEU A 563 1.04 -1.91 -16.99
C LEU A 563 2.13 -2.57 -17.84
N ALA A 564 1.81 -3.04 -19.02
CA ALA A 564 2.80 -3.60 -19.95
C ALA A 564 3.38 -2.55 -20.92
N THR A 565 2.71 -1.44 -21.12
CA THR A 565 3.21 -0.32 -21.92
C THR A 565 3.41 0.89 -21.02
N GLY A 566 4.64 1.37 -20.88
CA GLY A 566 5.02 2.51 -20.05
C GLY A 566 4.43 3.83 -20.51
N GLU A 567 3.12 3.94 -20.62
CA GLU A 567 2.45 5.20 -20.86
C GLU A 567 2.13 5.87 -19.53
N ALA A 568 2.95 6.85 -19.19
CA ALA A 568 2.50 7.93 -18.33
C ALA A 568 1.26 8.54 -19.02
N SER A 569 0.09 8.33 -18.45
CA SER A 569 -1.13 8.95 -18.95
C SER A 569 -1.06 10.45 -18.75
N ILE A 570 -0.41 11.15 -19.67
CA ILE A 570 -0.66 12.57 -19.91
C ILE A 570 -1.94 12.61 -20.70
N VAL A 571 -3.04 12.95 -20.04
CA VAL A 571 -4.27 13.33 -20.71
C VAL A 571 -3.98 14.62 -21.46
N LEU A 572 -3.78 14.52 -22.77
CA LEU A 572 -3.85 15.70 -23.65
C LEU A 572 -5.32 16.12 -23.72
N PRO A 573 -5.64 17.41 -23.60
CA PRO A 573 -6.99 17.89 -23.82
C PRO A 573 -7.38 17.64 -25.27
N ASP A 574 -8.56 17.04 -25.47
CA ASP A 574 -9.20 16.95 -26.77
C ASP A 574 -9.28 18.33 -27.42
N ARG A 575 -8.54 18.50 -28.51
CA ARG A 575 -8.81 19.56 -29.46
C ARG A 575 -9.93 19.05 -30.37
N HIS A 576 -11.14 19.49 -30.13
CA HIS A 576 -12.10 19.79 -31.21
C HIS A 576 -13.24 20.68 -30.73
N SER A 577 -13.30 21.84 -31.43
CA SER A 577 -14.34 22.88 -31.56
C SER A 577 -14.78 23.61 -30.31
#